data_4d52438a843e912d036f17cd23eca03c
#
_entry.id   4d52438a843e912d036f17cd23eca03c
#
_cell.length_a   1.000
_cell.length_b   1.000
_cell.length_c   1.000
_cell.angle_alpha   90.00
_cell.angle_beta   90.00
_cell.angle_gamma   90.00
#
_symmetry.space_group_name_H-M   'P 1'
#
loop_
_entity.id
_entity.type
_entity.pdbx_description
1 polymer ?
#
loop_
_entity_poly.entity_id
_entity_poly.type
_entity_poly.pdbx_seq_one_letter_code
_entity_poly.pdbx_strand_id
1 'polypeptide(L)'
;MKNDVIKKSKQIAIPNNTQRKKIDKIANQVFSLVNREAEKQKAVVSVHFGGSYAKETWTPEKLDIDIFVKFKKTTSEKNFETIGKKIGFDSLKKFKPYVRYSEHPFVEADINGVGVNVVPCYDIKKGEWKSAADRSTFHTEFMSEKLTGSMKDDVRILKCFLKINGMYGAEIAKQGFSGYVCEVLVYYLGSFENVLKKMSKLKNNEMIGESPRKFESPLVIIDPIDRNRNLGAAISIQNVTNFILIARNFLKKSSISYFKEKSKDRIPVELAKNTLVVNFKYKKRSDDIIYGQIKRAASSIESQMIKEGFNVLRSDTVAFDETKASLLFLLESLTISKNEIRSGPYVFSSDFSTKFIQVNSKKSKLMWADNEGKLQTLQTRRYENAKTYLTDLIKNHLGESGIPKGLRADFKTGFKINNGKDKQNKSVKKSISKLITTDDTTFSAN
;
A
#
# COMPACT_ATOMS: atom_id res chain seq x y z
N MET A 1 -34.02 -4.86 4.44
CA MET A 1 -32.89 -3.91 4.62
C MET A 1 -31.58 -4.43 4.00
N LYS A 2 -31.06 -5.60 4.39
CA LYS A 2 -29.79 -6.12 3.83
C LYS A 2 -29.86 -6.35 2.31
N ASN A 3 -30.91 -6.98 1.81
CA ASN A 3 -31.10 -7.22 0.36
C ASN A 3 -31.21 -5.92 -0.44
N ASP A 4 -31.80 -4.86 0.12
CA ASP A 4 -31.88 -3.54 -0.52
C ASP A 4 -30.50 -2.85 -0.63
N VAL A 5 -29.66 -2.96 0.43
CA VAL A 5 -28.28 -2.45 0.39
C VAL A 5 -27.45 -3.17 -0.67
N ILE A 6 -27.55 -4.50 -0.75
CA ILE A 6 -26.86 -5.30 -1.78
C ILE A 6 -27.36 -4.93 -3.19
N LYS A 7 -28.67 -4.75 -3.37
CA LYS A 7 -29.21 -4.30 -4.68
C LYS A 7 -28.66 -2.93 -5.07
N LYS A 8 -28.60 -1.96 -4.15
CA LYS A 8 -28.01 -0.64 -4.40
C LYS A 8 -26.50 -0.71 -4.64
N SER A 9 -25.77 -1.57 -3.92
CA SER A 9 -24.34 -1.75 -4.16
C SER A 9 -24.04 -2.35 -5.54
N LYS A 10 -24.89 -3.24 -6.06
CA LYS A 10 -24.81 -3.74 -7.44
C LYS A 10 -24.91 -2.60 -8.46
N GLN A 11 -25.82 -1.65 -8.26
CA GLN A 11 -25.96 -0.48 -9.16
C GLN A 11 -24.70 0.40 -9.19
N ILE A 12 -23.93 0.44 -8.09
CA ILE A 12 -22.66 1.18 -8.01
C ILE A 12 -21.52 0.37 -8.64
N ALA A 13 -21.47 -0.92 -8.35
CA ALA A 13 -20.32 -1.77 -8.66
C ALA A 13 -20.33 -2.35 -10.09
N ILE A 14 -21.52 -2.53 -10.68
CA ILE A 14 -21.66 -3.22 -11.97
C ILE A 14 -21.76 -2.17 -13.10
N PRO A 15 -20.89 -2.25 -14.12
CA PRO A 15 -20.96 -1.34 -15.25
C PRO A 15 -22.26 -1.55 -16.05
N ASN A 16 -22.90 -0.45 -16.43
CA ASN A 16 -24.07 -0.46 -17.28
C ASN A 16 -23.71 -0.73 -18.75
N ASN A 17 -24.71 -0.98 -19.58
CA ASN A 17 -24.52 -1.32 -21.00
C ASN A 17 -23.80 -0.22 -21.80
N THR A 18 -24.02 1.03 -21.50
CA THR A 18 -23.34 2.16 -22.15
C THR A 18 -21.85 2.17 -21.83
N GLN A 19 -21.51 1.95 -20.54
CA GLN A 19 -20.13 1.85 -20.11
C GLN A 19 -19.44 0.62 -20.75
N ARG A 20 -20.10 -0.55 -20.79
CA ARG A 20 -19.57 -1.75 -21.44
C ARG A 20 -19.27 -1.48 -22.91
N LYS A 21 -20.24 -0.97 -23.70
CA LYS A 21 -20.06 -0.67 -25.13
C LYS A 21 -18.89 0.31 -25.38
N LYS A 22 -18.75 1.35 -24.52
CA LYS A 22 -17.63 2.28 -24.62
C LYS A 22 -16.30 1.60 -24.42
N ILE A 23 -16.19 0.75 -23.40
CA ILE A 23 -14.97 0.05 -23.06
C ILE A 23 -14.63 -1.01 -24.13
N ASP A 24 -15.59 -1.78 -24.57
CA ASP A 24 -15.39 -2.80 -25.62
C ASP A 24 -14.91 -2.17 -26.95
N LYS A 25 -15.41 -0.97 -27.29
CA LYS A 25 -14.91 -0.22 -28.47
C LYS A 25 -13.43 0.13 -28.32
N ILE A 26 -13.02 0.63 -27.16
CA ILE A 26 -11.60 0.96 -26.89
C ILE A 26 -10.77 -0.33 -26.89
N ALA A 27 -11.21 -1.37 -26.20
CA ALA A 27 -10.52 -2.63 -26.09
C ALA A 27 -10.26 -3.27 -27.47
N ASN A 28 -11.28 -3.38 -28.32
CA ASN A 28 -11.14 -3.93 -29.65
C ASN A 28 -10.23 -3.11 -30.56
N GLN A 29 -10.31 -1.78 -30.46
CA GLN A 29 -9.42 -0.87 -31.20
C GLN A 29 -7.96 -1.10 -30.81
N VAL A 30 -7.63 -1.09 -29.51
CA VAL A 30 -6.25 -1.23 -29.07
C VAL A 30 -5.73 -2.65 -29.28
N PHE A 31 -6.57 -3.66 -29.10
CA PHE A 31 -6.20 -5.04 -29.39
C PHE A 31 -5.76 -5.22 -30.85
N SER A 32 -6.53 -4.69 -31.80
CA SER A 32 -6.20 -4.73 -33.22
C SER A 32 -4.86 -4.03 -33.53
N LEU A 33 -4.58 -2.88 -32.85
CA LEU A 33 -3.32 -2.20 -33.01
C LEU A 33 -2.14 -3.01 -32.46
N VAL A 34 -2.28 -3.59 -31.26
CA VAL A 34 -1.24 -4.41 -30.64
C VAL A 34 -1.00 -5.69 -31.44
N ASN A 35 -2.06 -6.37 -31.86
CA ASN A 35 -1.96 -7.61 -32.62
C ASN A 35 -1.22 -7.38 -33.95
N ARG A 36 -1.53 -6.31 -34.68
CA ARG A 36 -0.85 -5.95 -35.93
C ARG A 36 0.66 -5.71 -35.74
N GLU A 37 1.06 -5.05 -34.64
CA GLU A 37 2.50 -4.83 -34.37
C GLU A 37 3.19 -6.10 -33.86
N ALA A 38 2.47 -6.96 -33.15
CA ALA A 38 2.93 -8.24 -32.66
C ALA A 38 3.20 -9.24 -33.79
N GLU A 39 2.33 -9.33 -34.79
CA GLU A 39 2.46 -10.19 -35.97
C GLU A 39 3.74 -9.94 -36.78
N LYS A 40 4.29 -8.73 -36.71
CA LYS A 40 5.58 -8.40 -37.37
C LYS A 40 6.78 -9.04 -36.67
N GLN A 41 6.61 -9.61 -35.48
CA GLN A 41 7.70 -10.09 -34.63
C GLN A 41 7.72 -11.62 -34.56
N LYS A 42 8.72 -12.25 -35.15
CA LYS A 42 8.87 -13.73 -35.14
C LYS A 42 8.99 -14.36 -33.74
N ALA A 43 9.36 -13.55 -32.74
CA ALA A 43 9.49 -13.98 -31.36
C ALA A 43 8.13 -14.05 -30.62
N VAL A 44 7.07 -13.44 -31.15
CA VAL A 44 5.73 -13.45 -30.56
C VAL A 44 4.96 -14.69 -31.00
N VAL A 45 4.22 -15.28 -30.08
CA VAL A 45 3.36 -16.45 -30.29
C VAL A 45 1.91 -16.01 -30.48
N SER A 46 1.42 -15.14 -29.58
CA SER A 46 0.01 -14.71 -29.58
C SER A 46 -0.20 -13.46 -28.73
N VAL A 47 -1.37 -12.85 -28.88
CA VAL A 47 -1.83 -11.70 -28.09
C VAL A 47 -3.17 -12.04 -27.46
N HIS A 48 -3.37 -11.69 -26.19
CA HIS A 48 -4.59 -11.98 -25.44
C HIS A 48 -4.97 -10.81 -24.53
N PHE A 49 -6.27 -10.63 -24.31
CA PHE A 49 -6.74 -9.82 -23.20
C PHE A 49 -6.44 -10.51 -21.87
N GLY A 50 -6.14 -9.70 -20.86
CA GLY A 50 -5.95 -10.16 -19.49
C GLY A 50 -6.64 -9.27 -18.47
N GLY A 51 -6.22 -9.42 -17.22
CA GLY A 51 -6.66 -8.58 -16.12
C GLY A 51 -8.16 -8.66 -15.84
N SER A 52 -8.69 -7.58 -15.26
CA SER A 52 -10.09 -7.52 -14.86
C SER A 52 -11.06 -7.36 -16.04
N TYR A 53 -10.58 -6.82 -17.16
CA TYR A 53 -11.38 -6.71 -18.39
C TYR A 53 -11.73 -8.10 -18.95
N ALA A 54 -10.72 -8.94 -19.20
CA ALA A 54 -10.93 -10.28 -19.74
C ALA A 54 -11.77 -11.19 -18.82
N LYS A 55 -11.62 -11.04 -17.49
CA LYS A 55 -12.38 -11.79 -16.48
C LYS A 55 -13.76 -11.22 -16.21
N GLU A 56 -14.11 -10.09 -16.82
CA GLU A 56 -15.36 -9.37 -16.57
C GLU A 56 -15.60 -9.05 -15.10
N THR A 57 -14.54 -8.68 -14.35
CA THR A 57 -14.61 -8.33 -12.93
C THR A 57 -14.25 -6.87 -12.66
N TRP A 58 -14.18 -6.04 -13.71
CA TRP A 58 -13.89 -4.62 -13.60
C TRP A 58 -15.07 -3.81 -13.05
N THR A 59 -14.78 -2.64 -12.49
CA THR A 59 -15.75 -1.71 -11.91
C THR A 59 -15.79 -0.40 -12.70
N PRO A 60 -16.94 0.34 -12.72
CA PRO A 60 -17.10 1.55 -13.54
C PRO A 60 -16.12 2.68 -13.22
N GLU A 61 -15.61 2.74 -11.99
CA GLU A 61 -14.86 3.89 -11.50
C GLU A 61 -13.43 3.97 -12.04
N LYS A 62 -12.76 2.84 -12.22
CA LYS A 62 -11.44 2.75 -12.83
C LYS A 62 -11.27 1.39 -13.50
N LEU A 63 -10.91 1.41 -14.77
CA LEU A 63 -10.59 0.23 -15.55
C LEU A 63 -9.24 0.42 -16.21
N ASP A 64 -8.42 -0.62 -16.12
CA ASP A 64 -7.24 -0.81 -16.96
C ASP A 64 -7.49 -2.01 -17.88
N ILE A 65 -7.20 -1.85 -19.18
CA ILE A 65 -7.25 -2.92 -20.18
C ILE A 65 -5.84 -3.49 -20.30
N ASP A 66 -5.66 -4.73 -19.87
CA ASP A 66 -4.39 -5.44 -19.96
C ASP A 66 -4.37 -6.28 -21.23
N ILE A 67 -3.36 -6.10 -22.08
CA ILE A 67 -3.11 -6.86 -23.29
C ILE A 67 -1.78 -7.58 -23.14
N PHE A 68 -1.84 -8.90 -23.00
CA PHE A 68 -0.66 -9.75 -22.88
C PHE A 68 -0.14 -10.13 -24.26
N VAL A 69 1.15 -9.89 -24.49
CA VAL A 69 1.88 -10.31 -25.69
C VAL A 69 2.75 -11.49 -25.28
N LYS A 70 2.38 -12.71 -25.72
CA LYS A 70 3.11 -13.94 -25.39
C LYS A 70 4.29 -14.14 -26.32
N PHE A 71 5.48 -14.29 -25.74
CA PHE A 71 6.74 -14.54 -26.42
C PHE A 71 7.17 -16.01 -26.32
N LYS A 72 7.86 -16.51 -27.33
CA LYS A 72 8.49 -17.84 -27.28
C LYS A 72 9.38 -17.95 -26.05
N LYS A 73 9.33 -19.08 -25.34
CA LYS A 73 10.16 -19.37 -24.14
C LYS A 73 11.66 -19.19 -24.40
N THR A 74 12.10 -19.40 -25.65
CA THR A 74 13.50 -19.28 -26.09
C THR A 74 13.96 -17.85 -26.30
N THR A 75 13.06 -16.85 -26.26
CA THR A 75 13.41 -15.44 -26.44
C THR A 75 14.28 -14.97 -25.27
N SER A 76 15.46 -14.38 -25.60
CA SER A 76 16.34 -13.82 -24.58
C SER A 76 15.68 -12.64 -23.86
N GLU A 77 16.00 -12.42 -22.60
CA GLU A 77 15.44 -11.35 -21.77
C GLU A 77 15.63 -9.95 -22.42
N LYS A 78 16.80 -9.70 -23.01
CA LYS A 78 17.08 -8.46 -23.75
C LYS A 78 16.12 -8.26 -24.93
N ASN A 79 15.90 -9.29 -25.74
CA ASN A 79 14.98 -9.23 -26.88
C ASN A 79 13.53 -9.15 -26.42
N PHE A 80 13.16 -9.88 -25.37
CA PHE A 80 11.85 -9.84 -24.74
C PHE A 80 11.49 -8.41 -24.33
N GLU A 81 12.36 -7.72 -23.56
CA GLU A 81 12.13 -6.33 -23.17
C GLU A 81 12.12 -5.36 -24.36
N THR A 82 13.10 -5.49 -25.27
CA THR A 82 13.24 -4.54 -26.38
C THR A 82 12.06 -4.64 -27.34
N ILE A 83 11.67 -5.87 -27.72
CA ILE A 83 10.56 -6.11 -28.66
C ILE A 83 9.24 -5.79 -27.97
N GLY A 84 9.06 -6.17 -26.69
CA GLY A 84 7.85 -5.85 -25.93
C GLY A 84 7.61 -4.34 -25.83
N LYS A 85 8.62 -3.56 -25.50
CA LYS A 85 8.55 -2.09 -25.51
C LYS A 85 8.22 -1.55 -26.90
N LYS A 86 8.89 -2.06 -27.94
CA LYS A 86 8.66 -1.63 -29.33
C LYS A 86 7.20 -1.86 -29.74
N ILE A 87 6.64 -3.05 -29.50
CA ILE A 87 5.24 -3.35 -29.80
C ILE A 87 4.33 -2.35 -29.07
N GLY A 88 4.55 -2.12 -27.77
CA GLY A 88 3.74 -1.18 -26.99
C GLY A 88 3.80 0.24 -27.52
N PHE A 89 5.00 0.77 -27.78
CA PHE A 89 5.17 2.12 -28.32
C PHE A 89 4.60 2.29 -29.72
N ASP A 90 4.85 1.34 -30.63
CA ASP A 90 4.38 1.43 -32.01
C ASP A 90 2.86 1.31 -32.11
N SER A 91 2.25 0.41 -31.32
CA SER A 91 0.79 0.22 -31.29
C SER A 91 0.07 1.42 -30.68
N LEU A 92 0.62 2.01 -29.62
CA LEU A 92 -0.02 3.09 -28.85
C LEU A 92 0.50 4.49 -29.17
N LYS A 93 1.33 4.67 -30.22
CA LYS A 93 2.02 5.94 -30.55
C LYS A 93 1.11 7.18 -30.59
N LYS A 94 -0.15 7.03 -30.98
CA LYS A 94 -1.13 8.13 -31.02
C LYS A 94 -1.61 8.59 -29.65
N PHE A 95 -1.37 7.81 -28.59
CA PHE A 95 -1.90 8.02 -27.23
C PHE A 95 -0.82 8.41 -26.21
N LYS A 96 0.36 8.88 -26.68
CA LYS A 96 1.48 9.33 -25.84
C LYS A 96 1.91 8.24 -24.81
N PRO A 97 2.27 7.03 -25.28
CA PRO A 97 2.62 5.93 -24.39
C PRO A 97 3.90 6.21 -23.60
N TYR A 98 3.98 5.60 -22.43
CA TYR A 98 5.17 5.66 -21.57
C TYR A 98 5.47 4.29 -20.96
N VAL A 99 6.73 4.10 -20.55
CA VAL A 99 7.14 2.86 -19.87
C VAL A 99 6.76 2.94 -18.41
N ARG A 100 6.11 1.88 -17.92
CA ARG A 100 5.94 1.62 -16.50
C ARG A 100 6.87 0.51 -16.06
N TYR A 101 7.59 0.74 -14.99
CA TYR A 101 8.54 -0.23 -14.45
C TYR A 101 7.87 -1.06 -13.37
N SER A 102 7.84 -2.38 -13.58
CA SER A 102 7.54 -3.39 -12.59
C SER A 102 8.68 -4.42 -12.61
N GLU A 103 8.43 -5.68 -12.31
CA GLU A 103 9.44 -6.75 -12.47
C GLU A 103 10.01 -6.79 -13.91
N HIS A 104 9.12 -6.67 -14.91
CA HIS A 104 9.50 -6.38 -16.30
C HIS A 104 8.78 -5.12 -16.77
N PRO A 105 9.47 -4.27 -17.56
CA PRO A 105 8.87 -3.04 -18.06
C PRO A 105 7.76 -3.36 -19.07
N PHE A 106 6.65 -2.63 -18.95
CA PHE A 106 5.53 -2.67 -19.89
C PHE A 106 5.17 -1.26 -20.37
N VAL A 107 4.40 -1.16 -21.43
CA VAL A 107 4.00 0.13 -22.00
C VAL A 107 2.55 0.43 -21.65
N GLU A 108 2.32 1.61 -21.10
CA GLU A 108 1.00 2.11 -20.70
C GLU A 108 0.65 3.37 -21.50
N ALA A 109 -0.63 3.53 -21.82
CA ALA A 109 -1.20 4.77 -22.31
C ALA A 109 -2.59 5.00 -21.70
N ASP A 110 -3.00 6.27 -21.56
CA ASP A 110 -4.37 6.64 -21.23
C ASP A 110 -5.17 6.91 -22.52
N ILE A 111 -6.31 6.24 -22.66
CA ILE A 111 -7.19 6.43 -23.79
C ILE A 111 -8.58 6.81 -23.28
N ASN A 112 -8.89 8.11 -23.32
CA ASN A 112 -10.17 8.66 -22.85
C ASN A 112 -10.50 8.29 -21.39
N GLY A 113 -9.49 8.30 -20.52
CA GLY A 113 -9.60 7.96 -19.10
C GLY A 113 -9.57 6.46 -18.79
N VAL A 114 -9.21 5.64 -19.78
CA VAL A 114 -9.01 4.19 -19.64
C VAL A 114 -7.52 3.88 -19.79
N GLY A 115 -6.92 3.30 -18.75
CA GLY A 115 -5.54 2.81 -18.84
C GLY A 115 -5.45 1.61 -19.78
N VAL A 116 -4.47 1.59 -20.66
CA VAL A 116 -4.19 0.47 -21.56
C VAL A 116 -2.76 0.02 -21.35
N ASN A 117 -2.59 -1.23 -20.95
CA ASN A 117 -1.30 -1.84 -20.65
C ASN A 117 -0.95 -2.89 -21.70
N VAL A 118 0.19 -2.73 -22.37
CA VAL A 118 0.76 -3.75 -23.25
C VAL A 118 1.86 -4.46 -22.49
N VAL A 119 1.56 -5.68 -22.04
CA VAL A 119 2.37 -6.43 -21.07
C VAL A 119 3.02 -7.62 -21.75
N PRO A 120 4.35 -7.66 -21.92
CA PRO A 120 5.03 -8.86 -22.42
C PRO A 120 4.99 -9.97 -21.36
N CYS A 121 4.81 -11.21 -21.80
CA CYS A 121 4.91 -12.42 -20.99
C CYS A 121 5.46 -13.56 -21.82
N TYR A 122 5.96 -14.62 -21.19
CA TYR A 122 6.42 -15.80 -21.90
C TYR A 122 5.30 -16.81 -22.12
N ASP A 123 5.34 -17.48 -23.26
CA ASP A 123 4.51 -18.67 -23.53
C ASP A 123 5.16 -19.89 -22.88
N ILE A 124 4.72 -20.26 -21.69
CA ILE A 124 5.31 -21.29 -20.83
C ILE A 124 4.24 -22.16 -20.21
N LYS A 125 4.64 -23.33 -19.72
CA LYS A 125 3.74 -24.23 -18.98
C LYS A 125 3.53 -23.72 -17.55
N LYS A 126 2.39 -24.10 -16.97
CA LYS A 126 2.07 -23.82 -15.56
C LYS A 126 3.18 -24.34 -14.65
N GLY A 127 3.68 -23.49 -13.76
CA GLY A 127 4.79 -23.80 -12.84
C GLY A 127 6.18 -23.39 -13.34
N GLU A 128 6.36 -23.07 -14.61
CA GLU A 128 7.65 -22.66 -15.19
C GLU A 128 7.83 -21.14 -15.27
N TRP A 129 7.33 -20.43 -14.24
CA TRP A 129 7.30 -18.97 -14.23
C TRP A 129 8.69 -18.34 -14.39
N LYS A 130 8.83 -17.43 -15.34
CA LYS A 130 10.00 -16.55 -15.51
C LYS A 130 9.72 -15.14 -14.97
N SER A 131 8.43 -14.76 -14.92
CA SER A 131 8.00 -13.45 -14.43
C SER A 131 6.62 -13.52 -13.77
N ALA A 132 6.25 -12.46 -13.03
CA ALA A 132 4.90 -12.33 -12.47
C ALA A 132 3.83 -12.22 -13.56
N ALA A 133 4.16 -11.62 -14.72
CA ALA A 133 3.27 -11.46 -15.85
C ALA A 133 2.84 -12.82 -16.44
N ASP A 134 3.73 -13.80 -16.44
CA ASP A 134 3.46 -15.14 -16.95
C ASP A 134 2.32 -15.81 -16.16
N ARG A 135 2.33 -15.68 -14.82
CA ARG A 135 1.23 -16.18 -13.97
C ARG A 135 -0.10 -15.51 -14.27
N SER A 136 -0.08 -14.24 -14.65
CA SER A 136 -1.30 -13.45 -14.87
C SER A 136 -2.16 -13.99 -16.01
N THR A 137 -1.56 -14.64 -17.00
CA THR A 137 -2.30 -15.30 -18.07
C THR A 137 -3.11 -16.49 -17.53
N PHE A 138 -2.49 -17.33 -16.71
CA PHE A 138 -3.16 -18.47 -16.06
C PHE A 138 -4.20 -18.03 -15.04
N HIS A 139 -3.96 -16.92 -14.31
CA HIS A 139 -4.97 -16.32 -13.44
C HIS A 139 -6.20 -15.88 -14.23
N THR A 140 -5.99 -15.33 -15.43
CA THR A 140 -7.07 -14.88 -16.30
C THR A 140 -7.89 -16.07 -16.79
N GLU A 141 -7.26 -17.08 -17.33
CA GLU A 141 -7.90 -18.30 -17.84
C GLU A 141 -8.70 -18.98 -16.71
N PHE A 142 -8.07 -19.25 -15.58
CA PHE A 142 -8.70 -19.93 -14.44
C PHE A 142 -9.92 -19.16 -13.90
N MET A 143 -9.80 -17.86 -13.66
CA MET A 143 -10.90 -17.07 -13.10
C MET A 143 -12.02 -16.84 -14.11
N SER A 144 -11.72 -16.76 -15.40
CA SER A 144 -12.74 -16.65 -16.44
C SER A 144 -13.59 -17.92 -16.52
N GLU A 145 -12.98 -19.09 -16.31
CA GLU A 145 -13.67 -20.39 -16.29
C GLU A 145 -14.46 -20.62 -14.98
N LYS A 146 -13.85 -20.30 -13.82
CA LYS A 146 -14.39 -20.70 -12.51
C LYS A 146 -15.38 -19.70 -11.92
N LEU A 147 -15.34 -18.42 -12.29
CA LEU A 147 -16.27 -17.42 -11.76
C LEU A 147 -17.57 -17.40 -12.57
N THR A 148 -18.68 -17.76 -11.95
CA THR A 148 -20.02 -17.60 -12.54
C THR A 148 -20.40 -16.13 -12.67
N GLY A 149 -21.46 -15.83 -13.42
CA GLY A 149 -21.94 -14.43 -13.57
C GLY A 149 -22.27 -13.75 -12.24
N SER A 150 -22.92 -14.46 -11.31
CA SER A 150 -23.20 -13.94 -9.96
C SER A 150 -21.94 -13.72 -9.15
N MET A 151 -20.95 -14.61 -9.23
CA MET A 151 -19.67 -14.44 -8.54
C MET A 151 -18.88 -13.26 -9.10
N LYS A 152 -18.92 -12.99 -10.42
CA LYS A 152 -18.30 -11.80 -11.02
C LYS A 152 -18.90 -10.52 -10.45
N ASP A 153 -20.21 -10.48 -10.21
CA ASP A 153 -20.90 -9.35 -9.56
C ASP A 153 -20.45 -9.19 -8.10
N ASP A 154 -20.35 -10.29 -7.35
CA ASP A 154 -19.87 -10.29 -5.97
C ASP A 154 -18.41 -9.82 -5.86
N VAL A 155 -17.57 -10.18 -6.81
CA VAL A 155 -16.19 -9.64 -6.92
C VAL A 155 -16.21 -8.12 -7.11
N ARG A 156 -17.07 -7.59 -7.99
CA ARG A 156 -17.18 -6.14 -8.20
C ARG A 156 -17.66 -5.42 -6.94
N ILE A 157 -18.64 -5.97 -6.23
CA ILE A 157 -19.15 -5.43 -4.97
C ILE A 157 -18.03 -5.43 -3.93
N LEU A 158 -17.25 -6.52 -3.81
CA LEU A 158 -16.12 -6.61 -2.88
C LEU A 158 -15.03 -5.59 -3.21
N LYS A 159 -14.68 -5.43 -4.48
CA LYS A 159 -13.72 -4.42 -4.94
C LYS A 159 -14.17 -3.00 -4.55
N CYS A 160 -15.43 -2.64 -4.80
CA CYS A 160 -16.00 -1.34 -4.41
C CYS A 160 -16.01 -1.16 -2.90
N PHE A 161 -16.44 -2.17 -2.14
CA PHE A 161 -16.45 -2.15 -0.69
C PHE A 161 -15.05 -1.88 -0.11
N LEU A 162 -14.05 -2.62 -0.56
CA LEU A 162 -12.66 -2.45 -0.11
C LEU A 162 -12.07 -1.11 -0.56
N LYS A 163 -12.40 -0.63 -1.76
CA LYS A 163 -11.89 0.62 -2.31
C LYS A 163 -12.39 1.84 -1.52
N ILE A 164 -13.67 1.93 -1.29
CA ILE A 164 -14.29 3.04 -0.51
C ILE A 164 -13.75 3.07 0.92
N ASN A 165 -13.48 1.91 1.51
CA ASN A 165 -12.94 1.80 2.85
C ASN A 165 -11.40 1.77 2.90
N GLY A 166 -10.72 2.12 1.80
CA GLY A 166 -9.28 2.38 1.74
C GLY A 166 -8.38 1.16 1.79
N MET A 167 -8.93 -0.04 1.60
CA MET A 167 -8.21 -1.33 1.70
C MET A 167 -7.93 -2.00 0.34
N TYR A 168 -8.34 -1.41 -0.78
CA TYR A 168 -8.14 -1.97 -2.11
C TYR A 168 -6.85 -1.47 -2.76
N GLY A 169 -6.06 -2.39 -3.35
CA GLY A 169 -4.83 -2.13 -4.08
C GLY A 169 -3.62 -2.84 -3.46
N ALA A 170 -2.77 -3.45 -4.30
CA ALA A 170 -1.58 -4.20 -3.87
C ALA A 170 -0.30 -3.36 -3.88
N GLU A 171 -0.37 -2.14 -4.43
CA GLU A 171 0.78 -1.22 -4.47
C GLU A 171 1.34 -0.96 -3.07
N ILE A 172 2.66 -0.73 -2.98
CA ILE A 172 3.37 -0.49 -1.71
C ILE A 172 2.74 0.67 -0.91
N ALA A 173 2.16 1.65 -1.61
CA ALA A 173 1.43 2.75 -0.99
C ALA A 173 0.25 2.27 -0.14
N LYS A 174 -0.48 1.22 -0.57
CA LYS A 174 -1.70 0.70 0.05
C LYS A 174 -1.47 -0.56 0.87
N GLN A 175 -0.74 -1.54 0.32
CA GLN A 175 -0.57 -2.87 0.90
C GLN A 175 -1.92 -3.51 1.27
N GLY A 176 -2.90 -3.35 0.38
CA GLY A 176 -4.27 -3.80 0.55
C GLY A 176 -4.59 -5.04 -0.28
N PHE A 177 -5.86 -5.29 -0.45
CA PHE A 177 -6.39 -6.42 -1.22
C PHE A 177 -6.35 -6.09 -2.71
N SER A 178 -5.62 -6.87 -3.51
CA SER A 178 -5.58 -6.72 -4.96
C SER A 178 -6.90 -7.16 -5.61
N GLY A 179 -7.11 -6.77 -6.87
CA GLY A 179 -8.25 -7.26 -7.65
C GLY A 179 -8.28 -8.78 -7.76
N TYR A 180 -7.12 -9.42 -7.93
CA TYR A 180 -6.99 -10.88 -7.97
C TYR A 180 -7.30 -11.53 -6.62
N VAL A 181 -6.86 -10.94 -5.51
CA VAL A 181 -7.24 -11.41 -4.16
C VAL A 181 -8.76 -11.38 -3.96
N CYS A 182 -9.45 -10.33 -4.43
CA CYS A 182 -10.91 -10.28 -4.36
C CYS A 182 -11.56 -11.43 -5.16
N GLU A 183 -11.03 -11.73 -6.32
CA GLU A 183 -11.49 -12.85 -7.16
C GLU A 183 -11.28 -14.19 -6.48
N VAL A 184 -10.09 -14.44 -5.91
CA VAL A 184 -9.74 -15.65 -5.16
C VAL A 184 -10.62 -15.83 -3.91
N LEU A 185 -10.86 -14.74 -3.16
CA LEU A 185 -11.75 -14.80 -1.98
C LEU A 185 -13.18 -15.21 -2.37
N VAL A 186 -13.72 -14.62 -3.44
CA VAL A 186 -15.07 -14.99 -3.91
C VAL A 186 -15.08 -16.39 -4.48
N TYR A 187 -14.04 -16.81 -5.20
CA TYR A 187 -13.90 -18.18 -5.70
C TYR A 187 -13.96 -19.21 -4.58
N TYR A 188 -13.19 -19.03 -3.50
CA TYR A 188 -13.18 -19.99 -2.38
C TYR A 188 -14.42 -19.94 -1.51
N LEU A 189 -15.03 -18.77 -1.33
CA LEU A 189 -16.11 -18.56 -0.37
C LEU A 189 -17.50 -18.42 -1.01
N GLY A 190 -17.57 -18.35 -2.34
CA GLY A 190 -18.79 -18.40 -3.13
C GLY A 190 -19.53 -17.07 -3.30
N SER A 191 -19.44 -16.12 -2.37
CA SER A 191 -20.14 -14.84 -2.47
C SER A 191 -19.51 -13.72 -1.64
N PHE A 192 -19.86 -12.46 -1.95
CA PHE A 192 -19.49 -11.29 -1.15
C PHE A 192 -19.89 -11.43 0.32
N GLU A 193 -21.12 -11.90 0.57
CA GLU A 193 -21.62 -12.08 1.93
C GLU A 193 -20.81 -13.12 2.72
N ASN A 194 -20.46 -14.23 2.10
CA ASN A 194 -19.65 -15.27 2.73
C ASN A 194 -18.21 -14.79 2.97
N VAL A 195 -17.65 -13.96 2.08
CA VAL A 195 -16.36 -13.30 2.33
C VAL A 195 -16.44 -12.46 3.59
N LEU A 196 -17.48 -11.62 3.75
CA LEU A 196 -17.64 -10.82 4.96
C LEU A 196 -17.84 -11.68 6.21
N LYS A 197 -18.64 -12.75 6.14
CA LYS A 197 -18.84 -13.71 7.27
C LYS A 197 -17.52 -14.37 7.67
N LYS A 198 -16.70 -14.80 6.70
CA LYS A 198 -15.39 -15.40 6.95
C LYS A 198 -14.44 -14.40 7.57
N MET A 199 -14.29 -13.22 6.96
CA MET A 199 -13.40 -12.16 7.46
C MET A 199 -13.81 -11.68 8.86
N SER A 200 -15.10 -11.54 9.17
CA SER A 200 -15.58 -11.10 10.49
C SER A 200 -15.17 -12.01 11.64
N LYS A 201 -14.90 -13.29 11.35
CA LYS A 201 -14.53 -14.34 12.32
C LYS A 201 -13.10 -14.85 12.12
N LEU A 202 -12.30 -14.18 11.27
CA LEU A 202 -10.95 -14.60 10.94
C LEU A 202 -10.09 -14.77 12.20
N LYS A 203 -9.41 -15.90 12.30
CA LYS A 203 -8.40 -16.18 13.32
C LYS A 203 -7.01 -15.84 12.79
N ASN A 204 -6.07 -15.55 13.69
CA ASN A 204 -4.69 -15.34 13.30
C ASN A 204 -4.11 -16.58 12.60
N ASN A 205 -3.39 -16.36 11.52
CA ASN A 205 -2.78 -17.41 10.68
C ASN A 205 -3.81 -18.37 10.04
N GLU A 206 -5.06 -17.92 9.87
CA GLU A 206 -6.09 -18.75 9.24
C GLU A 206 -5.89 -18.80 7.72
N MET A 207 -5.98 -20.02 7.18
CA MET A 207 -5.77 -20.30 5.75
C MET A 207 -7.12 -20.37 5.01
N ILE A 208 -7.18 -19.66 3.89
CA ILE A 208 -8.27 -19.74 2.90
C ILE A 208 -7.69 -20.40 1.65
N GLY A 209 -8.21 -21.57 1.28
CA GLY A 209 -7.66 -22.46 0.28
C GLY A 209 -6.78 -23.56 0.88
N GLU A 210 -6.09 -24.33 0.04
CA GLU A 210 -5.28 -25.47 0.44
C GLU A 210 -3.84 -25.33 -0.05
N SER A 211 -2.87 -25.61 0.81
CA SER A 211 -1.46 -25.61 0.49
C SER A 211 -0.74 -26.77 1.18
N PRO A 212 0.28 -27.38 0.52
CA PRO A 212 1.19 -28.32 1.17
C PRO A 212 2.16 -27.63 2.15
N ARG A 213 2.27 -26.29 2.09
CA ARG A 213 3.16 -25.50 2.95
C ARG A 213 2.42 -24.82 4.07
N LYS A 214 3.09 -24.67 5.21
CA LYS A 214 2.66 -23.77 6.28
C LYS A 214 3.18 -22.35 6.00
N PHE A 215 2.38 -21.35 6.35
CA PHE A 215 2.73 -19.94 6.22
C PHE A 215 2.56 -19.26 7.57
N GLU A 216 3.51 -18.44 7.96
CA GLU A 216 3.42 -17.56 9.13
C GLU A 216 2.98 -16.18 8.67
N SER A 217 1.68 -15.94 8.61
CA SER A 217 1.09 -14.68 8.16
C SER A 217 -0.27 -14.49 8.83
N PRO A 218 -0.64 -13.27 9.23
CA PRO A 218 -1.94 -13.00 9.87
C PRO A 218 -3.14 -13.48 9.04
N LEU A 219 -3.01 -13.48 7.72
CA LEU A 219 -3.99 -13.97 6.76
C LEU A 219 -3.28 -14.76 5.67
N VAL A 220 -3.70 -15.99 5.47
CA VAL A 220 -3.17 -16.86 4.41
C VAL A 220 -4.25 -17.06 3.36
N ILE A 221 -4.01 -16.58 2.15
CA ILE A 221 -4.90 -16.78 0.99
C ILE A 221 -4.09 -17.50 -0.08
N ILE A 222 -4.43 -18.75 -0.35
CA ILE A 222 -3.68 -19.59 -1.26
C ILE A 222 -4.06 -19.26 -2.70
N ASP A 223 -3.05 -19.08 -3.55
CA ASP A 223 -3.24 -18.93 -4.98
C ASP A 223 -3.70 -20.26 -5.59
N PRO A 224 -4.89 -20.33 -6.22
CA PRO A 224 -5.39 -21.58 -6.81
C PRO A 224 -4.55 -22.07 -7.99
N ILE A 225 -3.74 -21.19 -8.57
CA ILE A 225 -2.82 -21.53 -9.67
C ILE A 225 -1.48 -22.02 -9.13
N ASP A 226 -1.03 -21.51 -7.99
CA ASP A 226 0.25 -21.84 -7.36
C ASP A 226 0.04 -22.07 -5.85
N ARG A 227 -0.21 -23.32 -5.47
CA ARG A 227 -0.48 -23.70 -4.06
C ARG A 227 0.65 -23.40 -3.08
N ASN A 228 1.84 -23.07 -3.58
CA ASN A 228 2.98 -22.66 -2.76
C ASN A 228 3.04 -21.14 -2.52
N ARG A 229 2.03 -20.39 -3.00
CA ARG A 229 1.99 -18.94 -2.91
C ARG A 229 0.88 -18.45 -1.98
N ASN A 230 1.25 -17.64 -0.98
CA ASN A 230 0.31 -16.91 -0.15
C ASN A 230 0.08 -15.49 -0.72
N LEU A 231 -1.12 -15.24 -1.25
CA LEU A 231 -1.53 -13.92 -1.75
C LEU A 231 -1.75 -12.90 -0.61
N GLY A 232 -2.02 -13.37 0.61
CA GLY A 232 -2.20 -12.54 1.81
C GLY A 232 -0.90 -11.91 2.31
N ALA A 233 0.27 -12.42 1.92
CA ALA A 233 1.57 -11.94 2.40
C ALA A 233 1.88 -10.47 2.06
N ALA A 234 1.27 -9.94 0.99
CA ALA A 234 1.43 -8.54 0.58
C ALA A 234 0.47 -7.58 1.30
N ILE A 235 -0.48 -8.11 2.07
CA ILE A 235 -1.52 -7.32 2.74
C ILE A 235 -1.02 -6.94 4.13
N SER A 236 -1.04 -5.64 4.47
CA SER A 236 -0.64 -5.18 5.80
C SER A 236 -1.61 -5.68 6.87
N ILE A 237 -1.08 -5.96 8.07
CA ILE A 237 -1.92 -6.35 9.22
C ILE A 237 -2.98 -5.28 9.52
N GLN A 238 -2.68 -4.00 9.31
CA GLN A 238 -3.63 -2.91 9.47
C GLN A 238 -4.84 -3.07 8.53
N ASN A 239 -4.61 -3.42 7.25
CA ASN A 239 -5.69 -3.64 6.29
C ASN A 239 -6.49 -4.91 6.61
N VAL A 240 -5.85 -5.97 7.09
CA VAL A 240 -6.54 -7.18 7.59
C VAL A 240 -7.43 -6.81 8.78
N THR A 241 -6.90 -6.09 9.77
CA THR A 241 -7.65 -5.63 10.95
C THR A 241 -8.85 -4.76 10.56
N ASN A 242 -8.64 -3.78 9.69
CA ASN A 242 -9.70 -2.91 9.22
C ASN A 242 -10.80 -3.71 8.50
N PHE A 243 -10.43 -4.69 7.67
CA PHE A 243 -11.42 -5.51 6.99
C PHE A 243 -12.24 -6.36 7.97
N ILE A 244 -11.61 -6.95 8.99
CA ILE A 244 -12.31 -7.71 10.05
C ILE A 244 -13.34 -6.82 10.74
N LEU A 245 -12.94 -5.64 11.19
CA LEU A 245 -13.80 -4.71 11.92
C LEU A 245 -14.96 -4.20 11.05
N ILE A 246 -14.67 -3.75 9.83
CA ILE A 246 -15.70 -3.27 8.90
C ILE A 246 -16.66 -4.39 8.49
N ALA A 247 -16.17 -5.63 8.31
CA ALA A 247 -17.02 -6.76 8.01
C ALA A 247 -18.00 -7.07 9.19
N ARG A 248 -17.50 -7.02 10.44
CA ARG A 248 -18.35 -7.16 11.64
C ARG A 248 -19.43 -6.09 11.69
N ASN A 249 -19.05 -4.82 11.52
CA ASN A 249 -19.96 -3.69 11.55
C ASN A 249 -21.01 -3.77 10.44
N PHE A 250 -20.60 -4.07 9.20
CA PHE A 250 -21.52 -4.23 8.08
C PHE A 250 -22.50 -5.38 8.28
N LEU A 251 -22.05 -6.51 8.80
CA LEU A 251 -22.94 -7.65 9.09
C LEU A 251 -23.94 -7.36 10.19
N LYS A 252 -23.57 -6.56 11.20
CA LYS A 252 -24.45 -6.11 12.28
C LYS A 252 -25.45 -5.07 11.78
N LYS A 253 -25.01 -4.06 11.03
CA LYS A 253 -25.85 -2.96 10.52
C LYS A 253 -25.45 -2.61 9.09
N SER A 254 -26.04 -3.28 8.12
CA SER A 254 -25.77 -3.03 6.69
C SER A 254 -26.27 -1.64 6.27
N SER A 255 -25.41 -0.86 5.62
CA SER A 255 -25.71 0.48 5.11
C SER A 255 -25.02 0.72 3.77
N ILE A 256 -25.65 1.52 2.91
CA ILE A 256 -25.09 1.95 1.65
C ILE A 256 -23.88 2.91 1.82
N SER A 257 -23.72 3.48 3.01
CA SER A 257 -22.57 4.34 3.34
C SER A 257 -21.22 3.63 3.23
N TYR A 258 -21.18 2.31 3.36
CA TYR A 258 -19.98 1.50 3.13
C TYR A 258 -19.54 1.45 1.65
N PHE A 259 -20.36 1.95 0.73
CA PHE A 259 -20.13 2.01 -0.71
C PHE A 259 -20.09 3.43 -1.25
N LYS A 260 -20.07 4.45 -0.39
CA LYS A 260 -20.03 5.86 -0.76
C LYS A 260 -18.83 6.54 -0.12
N GLU A 261 -18.23 7.51 -0.84
CA GLU A 261 -17.20 8.33 -0.22
C GLU A 261 -17.74 9.05 1.01
N LYS A 262 -16.92 9.04 2.07
CA LYS A 262 -17.27 9.69 3.34
C LYS A 262 -17.16 11.20 3.20
N SER A 263 -18.09 11.92 3.81
CA SER A 263 -17.97 13.36 4.03
C SER A 263 -16.73 13.64 4.89
N LYS A 264 -16.09 14.79 4.67
CA LYS A 264 -14.90 15.19 5.42
C LYS A 264 -15.27 15.50 6.87
N ASP A 265 -14.69 14.78 7.80
CA ASP A 265 -14.82 15.05 9.22
C ASP A 265 -14.12 16.36 9.61
N ARG A 266 -14.62 17.02 10.66
CA ARG A 266 -13.94 18.15 11.27
C ARG A 266 -12.59 17.69 11.81
N ILE A 267 -11.51 18.33 11.38
CA ILE A 267 -10.17 18.09 11.89
C ILE A 267 -10.10 18.56 13.35
N PRO A 268 -9.81 17.68 14.33
CA PRO A 268 -9.61 18.09 15.73
C PRO A 268 -8.39 19.03 15.81
N VAL A 269 -8.62 20.27 16.19
CA VAL A 269 -7.58 21.33 16.20
C VAL A 269 -6.44 20.98 17.14
N GLU A 270 -6.76 20.38 18.30
CA GLU A 270 -5.77 19.96 19.29
C GLU A 270 -4.79 18.92 18.74
N LEU A 271 -5.30 17.85 18.15
CA LEU A 271 -4.46 16.80 17.54
C LEU A 271 -3.67 17.34 16.33
N ALA A 272 -4.26 18.29 15.57
CA ALA A 272 -3.53 18.94 14.50
C ALA A 272 -2.35 19.77 15.01
N LYS A 273 -2.45 20.42 16.19
CA LYS A 273 -1.34 21.12 16.83
C LYS A 273 -0.19 20.19 17.20
N ASN A 274 -0.49 18.95 17.58
CA ASN A 274 0.50 17.94 17.94
C ASN A 274 0.99 17.09 16.75
N THR A 275 0.66 17.51 15.54
CA THR A 275 1.11 16.83 14.31
C THR A 275 2.27 17.61 13.67
N LEU A 276 3.40 16.93 13.43
CA LEU A 276 4.52 17.44 12.64
C LEU A 276 4.42 16.90 11.20
N VAL A 277 4.70 17.77 10.23
CA VAL A 277 4.67 17.47 8.81
C VAL A 277 6.01 17.87 8.19
N VAL A 278 6.80 16.88 7.79
CA VAL A 278 8.09 17.06 7.11
C VAL A 278 7.85 17.03 5.62
N ASN A 279 7.89 18.20 4.98
CA ASN A 279 7.71 18.37 3.54
C ASN A 279 9.07 18.43 2.84
N PHE A 280 9.24 17.71 1.73
CA PHE A 280 10.45 17.74 0.92
C PHE A 280 10.15 17.45 -0.56
N LYS A 281 11.11 17.79 -1.43
CA LYS A 281 11.07 17.44 -2.85
C LYS A 281 11.97 16.23 -3.09
N TYR A 282 11.63 15.41 -4.09
CA TYR A 282 12.44 14.27 -4.49
C TYR A 282 12.57 14.20 -6.02
N LYS A 283 13.63 13.56 -6.50
CA LYS A 283 13.79 13.27 -7.94
C LYS A 283 12.75 12.24 -8.35
N LYS A 284 12.05 12.47 -9.47
CA LYS A 284 11.02 11.57 -10.00
C LYS A 284 11.54 10.13 -10.10
N ARG A 285 10.78 9.21 -9.55
CA ARG A 285 10.98 7.74 -9.57
C ARG A 285 9.64 7.04 -9.52
N SER A 286 9.60 5.73 -9.74
CA SER A 286 8.33 4.98 -9.71
C SER A 286 7.67 5.07 -8.33
N ASP A 287 6.33 4.98 -8.33
CA ASP A 287 5.52 5.07 -7.10
C ASP A 287 5.94 4.03 -6.07
N ASP A 288 6.22 2.80 -6.48
CA ASP A 288 6.64 1.75 -5.55
C ASP A 288 7.99 2.05 -4.90
N ILE A 289 8.95 2.61 -5.65
CA ILE A 289 10.25 3.01 -5.10
C ILE A 289 10.05 4.16 -4.10
N ILE A 290 9.33 5.21 -4.48
CA ILE A 290 9.17 6.36 -3.57
C ILE A 290 8.37 5.99 -2.32
N TYR A 291 7.25 5.27 -2.45
CA TYR A 291 6.46 4.86 -1.29
C TYR A 291 7.21 3.89 -0.38
N GLY A 292 8.00 2.95 -0.93
CA GLY A 292 8.88 2.10 -0.15
C GLY A 292 9.90 2.90 0.67
N GLN A 293 10.49 3.92 0.07
CA GLN A 293 11.50 4.77 0.72
C GLN A 293 10.89 5.70 1.77
N ILE A 294 9.77 6.39 1.47
CA ILE A 294 9.15 7.33 2.45
C ILE A 294 8.54 6.60 3.64
N LYS A 295 7.92 5.43 3.45
CA LYS A 295 7.43 4.61 4.56
C LYS A 295 8.57 4.18 5.48
N ARG A 296 9.69 3.70 4.91
CA ARG A 296 10.87 3.34 5.69
C ARG A 296 11.47 4.55 6.40
N ALA A 297 11.54 5.71 5.74
CA ALA A 297 12.02 6.94 6.36
C ALA A 297 11.13 7.36 7.54
N ALA A 298 9.80 7.32 7.39
CA ALA A 298 8.87 7.65 8.46
C ALA A 298 9.04 6.71 9.67
N SER A 299 9.07 5.38 9.44
CA SER A 299 9.27 4.41 10.51
C SER A 299 10.61 4.57 11.23
N SER A 300 11.69 4.88 10.50
CA SER A 300 13.00 5.12 11.11
C SER A 300 13.02 6.39 11.95
N ILE A 301 12.47 7.50 11.44
CA ILE A 301 12.35 8.77 12.16
C ILE A 301 11.47 8.59 13.40
N GLU A 302 10.33 7.91 13.30
CA GLU A 302 9.46 7.57 14.43
C GLU A 302 10.25 6.84 15.53
N SER A 303 11.02 5.81 15.15
CA SER A 303 11.87 5.07 16.09
C SER A 303 12.93 5.96 16.78
N GLN A 304 13.52 6.92 16.04
CA GLN A 304 14.48 7.88 16.63
C GLN A 304 13.79 8.88 17.56
N MET A 305 12.60 9.36 17.23
CA MET A 305 11.82 10.24 18.10
C MET A 305 11.43 9.54 19.41
N ILE A 306 11.00 8.28 19.33
CA ILE A 306 10.66 7.47 20.51
C ILE A 306 11.90 7.25 21.39
N LYS A 307 13.06 6.96 20.81
CA LYS A 307 14.32 6.82 21.56
C LYS A 307 14.73 8.10 22.28
N GLU A 308 14.43 9.28 21.71
CA GLU A 308 14.69 10.58 22.35
C GLU A 308 13.67 10.91 23.44
N GLY A 309 12.58 10.13 23.55
CA GLY A 309 11.55 10.25 24.57
C GLY A 309 10.26 10.94 24.11
N PHE A 310 10.13 11.23 22.81
CA PHE A 310 8.88 11.75 22.26
C PHE A 310 7.92 10.58 21.98
N ASN A 311 6.70 10.64 22.51
CA ASN A 311 5.70 9.61 22.25
C ASN A 311 4.99 9.89 20.92
N VAL A 312 5.33 9.12 19.89
CA VAL A 312 4.69 9.16 18.58
C VAL A 312 3.51 8.18 18.58
N LEU A 313 2.30 8.72 18.49
CA LEU A 313 1.05 7.94 18.52
C LEU A 313 0.76 7.28 17.18
N ARG A 314 1.00 7.99 16.07
CA ARG A 314 0.75 7.51 14.70
C ARG A 314 1.65 8.23 13.71
N SER A 315 1.99 7.56 12.62
CA SER A 315 2.67 8.17 11.47
C SER A 315 1.96 7.83 10.16
N ASP A 316 2.13 8.67 9.14
CA ASP A 316 1.63 8.45 7.78
C ASP A 316 2.59 9.11 6.77
N THR A 317 2.45 8.74 5.50
CA THR A 317 3.26 9.29 4.41
C THR A 317 2.40 9.56 3.20
N VAL A 318 2.71 10.62 2.47
CA VAL A 318 2.03 10.93 1.21
C VAL A 318 3.02 11.48 0.19
N ALA A 319 2.97 10.95 -1.04
CA ALA A 319 3.61 11.54 -2.20
C ALA A 319 2.55 12.23 -3.07
N PHE A 320 2.89 13.37 -3.65
CA PHE A 320 2.00 14.19 -4.46
C PHE A 320 2.79 15.04 -5.46
N ASP A 321 2.11 15.57 -6.49
CA ASP A 321 2.71 16.40 -7.53
C ASP A 321 3.97 15.75 -8.18
N GLU A 322 3.99 14.41 -8.28
CA GLU A 322 5.06 13.57 -8.88
C GLU A 322 6.47 13.71 -8.29
N THR A 323 6.75 14.78 -7.57
CA THR A 323 8.09 15.10 -7.04
C THR A 323 8.09 15.66 -5.62
N LYS A 324 6.95 15.62 -4.92
CA LYS A 324 6.83 16.10 -3.55
C LYS A 324 6.31 15.01 -2.63
N ALA A 325 6.83 14.97 -1.42
CA ALA A 325 6.36 14.05 -0.39
C ALA A 325 6.33 14.73 0.97
N SER A 326 5.52 14.13 1.85
CA SER A 326 5.45 14.52 3.25
C SER A 326 5.47 13.29 4.14
N LEU A 327 6.20 13.39 5.26
CA LEU A 327 6.14 12.46 6.37
C LEU A 327 5.35 13.14 7.49
N LEU A 328 4.40 12.44 8.08
CA LEU A 328 3.49 12.98 9.09
C LEU A 328 3.64 12.18 10.39
N PHE A 329 3.73 12.88 11.51
CA PHE A 329 3.87 12.31 12.84
C PHE A 329 2.89 12.97 13.79
N LEU A 330 1.93 12.22 14.31
CA LEU A 330 1.07 12.65 15.42
C LEU A 330 1.75 12.24 16.72
N LEU A 331 2.07 13.22 17.55
CA LEU A 331 2.67 13.04 18.86
C LEU A 331 1.63 13.26 19.97
N GLU A 332 1.84 12.64 21.12
CA GLU A 332 1.10 12.95 22.33
C GLU A 332 1.29 14.44 22.73
N SER A 333 2.56 14.90 22.68
CA SER A 333 2.95 16.30 22.89
C SER A 333 4.15 16.65 22.01
N LEU A 334 4.23 17.90 21.57
CA LEU A 334 5.43 18.42 20.88
C LEU A 334 6.57 18.77 21.85
N THR A 335 6.29 18.85 23.14
CA THR A 335 7.27 19.16 24.20
C THR A 335 7.27 18.07 25.25
N ILE A 336 8.46 17.78 25.78
CA ILE A 336 8.67 16.81 26.84
C ILE A 336 9.43 17.49 28.00
N SER A 337 9.44 16.82 29.16
CA SER A 337 10.14 17.30 30.33
C SER A 337 11.61 17.64 30.04
N LYS A 338 12.07 18.75 30.61
CA LYS A 338 13.48 19.21 30.54
C LYS A 338 14.45 18.17 31.07
N ASN A 339 14.03 17.35 32.02
CA ASN A 339 14.87 16.32 32.63
C ASN A 339 14.47 14.95 32.17
N GLU A 340 15.46 14.05 32.12
CA GLU A 340 15.28 12.65 31.83
C GLU A 340 16.01 11.77 32.83
N ILE A 341 15.43 10.58 33.08
CA ILE A 341 16.11 9.54 33.82
C ILE A 341 16.84 8.65 32.80
N ARG A 342 18.13 8.46 32.99
CA ARG A 342 18.93 7.50 32.22
C ARG A 342 19.34 6.32 33.10
N SER A 343 18.91 5.14 32.71
CA SER A 343 19.29 3.90 33.39
C SER A 343 20.68 3.47 32.97
N GLY A 344 21.48 3.12 33.94
CA GLY A 344 22.80 2.57 33.81
C GLY A 344 22.83 1.07 34.01
N PRO A 345 24.04 0.50 34.20
CA PRO A 345 24.25 -0.91 34.49
C PRO A 345 23.79 -1.28 35.88
N TYR A 346 23.64 -2.59 36.12
CA TYR A 346 23.60 -3.15 37.46
C TYR A 346 24.93 -2.92 38.20
N VAL A 347 24.88 -2.60 39.47
CA VAL A 347 26.07 -2.34 40.31
C VAL A 347 27.05 -3.51 40.31
N PHE A 348 26.57 -4.75 40.19
CA PHE A 348 27.38 -5.97 40.17
C PHE A 348 28.30 -6.07 38.93
N SER A 349 28.11 -5.27 37.92
CA SER A 349 29.03 -5.13 36.78
C SER A 349 30.05 -4.05 37.07
N SER A 350 31.09 -4.36 37.85
CA SER A 350 32.10 -3.44 38.44
C SER A 350 32.62 -2.40 37.44
N ASP A 351 33.16 -2.84 36.28
CA ASP A 351 33.78 -1.96 35.29
C ASP A 351 32.76 -1.01 34.64
N PHE A 352 31.57 -1.55 34.30
CA PHE A 352 30.52 -0.78 33.68
C PHE A 352 29.90 0.24 34.66
N SER A 353 29.70 -0.14 35.92
CA SER A 353 29.16 0.73 36.95
C SER A 353 30.11 1.87 37.28
N THR A 354 31.42 1.56 37.45
CA THR A 354 32.46 2.55 37.68
C THR A 354 32.55 3.54 36.53
N LYS A 355 32.61 3.04 35.31
CA LYS A 355 32.62 3.92 34.10
C LYS A 355 31.37 4.76 33.98
N PHE A 356 30.20 4.20 34.29
CA PHE A 356 28.93 4.96 34.26
C PHE A 356 28.95 6.12 35.26
N ILE A 357 29.41 5.88 36.47
CA ILE A 357 29.57 6.92 37.51
C ILE A 357 30.54 8.02 37.06
N GLN A 358 31.72 7.64 36.56
CA GLN A 358 32.74 8.56 36.09
C GLN A 358 32.21 9.50 34.96
N VAL A 359 31.54 8.90 33.97
CA VAL A 359 31.03 9.68 32.83
C VAL A 359 29.88 10.60 33.20
N ASN A 360 29.06 10.20 34.18
CA ASN A 360 27.81 10.90 34.49
C ASN A 360 27.87 11.81 35.73
N SER A 361 28.85 11.64 36.64
CA SER A 361 28.97 12.41 37.88
C SER A 361 28.95 13.94 37.67
N LYS A 362 29.59 14.42 36.60
CA LYS A 362 29.64 15.87 36.27
C LYS A 362 28.43 16.38 35.47
N LYS A 363 27.63 15.48 34.89
CA LYS A 363 26.50 15.83 33.99
C LYS A 363 25.15 15.67 34.68
N SER A 364 25.08 14.84 35.70
CA SER A 364 23.83 14.50 36.39
C SER A 364 23.47 15.51 37.46
N LYS A 365 22.19 15.83 37.54
CA LYS A 365 21.59 16.59 38.65
C LYS A 365 21.45 15.73 39.90
N LEU A 366 21.21 14.42 39.69
CA LEU A 366 21.02 13.41 40.72
C LEU A 366 21.47 12.05 40.20
N MET A 367 22.06 11.25 41.09
CA MET A 367 22.43 9.85 40.84
C MET A 367 21.94 9.00 42.02
N TRP A 368 21.42 7.80 41.72
CA TRP A 368 20.97 6.82 42.74
C TRP A 368 21.01 5.41 42.20
N ALA A 369 20.91 4.45 43.09
CA ALA A 369 20.61 3.06 42.72
C ALA A 369 19.10 2.81 42.90
N ASP A 370 18.43 2.18 41.95
CA ASP A 370 17.04 1.79 42.11
C ASP A 370 16.88 0.51 42.95
N ASN A 371 15.62 0.11 43.18
CA ASN A 371 15.31 -1.06 44.00
C ASN A 371 15.73 -2.41 43.35
N GLU A 372 16.11 -2.39 42.08
CA GLU A 372 16.62 -3.54 41.35
C GLU A 372 18.15 -3.58 41.33
N GLY A 373 18.85 -2.60 41.88
CA GLY A 373 20.30 -2.49 41.88
C GLY A 373 20.90 -1.90 40.59
N LYS A 374 20.09 -1.25 39.76
CA LYS A 374 20.57 -0.47 38.59
C LYS A 374 20.91 0.96 39.01
N LEU A 375 21.98 1.46 38.43
CA LEU A 375 22.33 2.87 38.57
C LEU A 375 21.42 3.73 37.72
N GLN A 376 20.96 4.86 38.28
CA GLN A 376 20.10 5.82 37.62
C GLN A 376 20.69 7.23 37.69
N THR A 377 20.46 8.02 36.63
CA THR A 377 20.84 9.44 36.65
C THR A 377 19.70 10.31 36.17
N LEU A 378 19.50 11.48 36.83
CA LEU A 378 18.66 12.56 36.35
C LEU A 378 19.52 13.58 35.61
N GLN A 379 19.28 13.75 34.32
CA GLN A 379 20.04 14.66 33.45
C GLN A 379 19.13 15.66 32.75
N THR A 380 19.70 16.76 32.29
CA THR A 380 19.00 17.69 31.40
C THR A 380 18.99 17.11 29.97
N ARG A 381 17.83 17.06 29.37
CA ARG A 381 17.68 16.62 27.95
C ARG A 381 18.36 17.63 27.03
N ARG A 382 18.87 17.11 25.92
CA ARG A 382 19.35 17.94 24.81
C ARG A 382 18.21 18.62 24.06
N TYR A 383 17.09 17.92 23.93
CA TYR A 383 15.92 18.39 23.19
C TYR A 383 14.66 18.27 24.04
N GLU A 384 13.98 19.39 24.21
CA GLU A 384 12.68 19.48 24.88
C GLU A 384 11.53 19.58 23.87
N ASN A 385 11.84 19.90 22.59
CA ASN A 385 10.87 20.14 21.54
C ASN A 385 11.12 19.21 20.34
N ALA A 386 10.09 18.47 19.94
CA ALA A 386 10.14 17.49 18.87
C ALA A 386 10.52 18.10 17.50
N LYS A 387 10.07 19.31 17.18
CA LYS A 387 10.42 19.99 15.92
C LYS A 387 11.90 20.35 15.88
N THR A 388 12.45 20.84 17.00
CA THR A 388 13.88 21.15 17.13
C THR A 388 14.72 19.90 16.98
N TYR A 389 14.38 18.82 17.68
CA TYR A 389 15.05 17.53 17.54
C TYR A 389 15.01 17.01 16.10
N LEU A 390 13.83 16.97 15.49
CA LEU A 390 13.65 16.47 14.13
C LEU A 390 14.42 17.31 13.10
N THR A 391 14.49 18.61 13.31
CA THR A 391 15.27 19.52 12.45
C THR A 391 16.76 19.20 12.56
N ASP A 392 17.28 19.03 13.77
CA ASP A 392 18.69 18.69 13.99
C ASP A 392 19.04 17.30 13.45
N LEU A 393 18.18 16.30 13.69
CA LEU A 393 18.35 14.94 13.19
C LEU A 393 18.49 14.89 11.66
N ILE A 394 17.60 15.59 10.94
CA ILE A 394 17.61 15.58 9.48
C ILE A 394 18.74 16.45 8.92
N LYS A 395 19.03 17.62 9.52
CA LYS A 395 20.02 18.56 9.03
C LYS A 395 21.45 18.11 9.33
N ASN A 396 21.73 17.70 10.55
CA ASN A 396 23.08 17.47 11.06
C ASN A 396 23.42 15.98 11.25
N HIS A 397 22.42 15.11 11.44
CA HIS A 397 22.57 13.69 11.73
C HIS A 397 21.87 12.78 10.70
N LEU A 398 21.79 13.23 9.45
CA LEU A 398 21.07 12.51 8.38
C LEU A 398 21.56 11.07 8.19
N GLY A 399 22.84 10.79 8.43
CA GLY A 399 23.42 9.43 8.38
C GLY A 399 22.82 8.48 9.41
N GLU A 400 22.51 9.00 10.60
CA GLU A 400 22.02 8.27 11.78
C GLU A 400 20.48 8.22 11.83
N SER A 401 19.80 9.09 11.07
CA SER A 401 18.34 9.22 11.04
C SER A 401 17.60 7.95 10.58
N GLY A 402 18.31 7.01 9.94
CA GLY A 402 17.72 5.83 9.32
C GLY A 402 16.99 6.13 7.99
N ILE A 403 17.03 7.38 7.51
CA ILE A 403 16.53 7.74 6.18
C ILE A 403 17.28 6.94 5.11
N PRO A 404 16.58 6.23 4.21
CA PRO A 404 17.19 5.41 3.17
C PRO A 404 18.18 6.20 2.30
N LYS A 405 19.30 5.57 1.93
CA LYS A 405 20.35 6.22 1.10
C LYS A 405 19.76 6.90 -0.13
N GLY A 406 18.75 6.28 -0.78
CA GLY A 406 18.09 6.82 -1.96
C GLY A 406 17.33 8.14 -1.75
N LEU A 407 16.97 8.51 -0.50
CA LEU A 407 16.32 9.78 -0.18
C LEU A 407 17.26 10.82 0.43
N ARG A 408 18.46 10.45 0.88
CA ARG A 408 19.36 11.38 1.57
C ARG A 408 19.75 12.58 0.70
N ALA A 409 19.96 12.36 -0.59
CA ALA A 409 20.25 13.45 -1.53
C ALA A 409 19.06 14.41 -1.66
N ASP A 410 17.84 13.88 -1.69
CA ASP A 410 16.61 14.68 -1.76
C ASP A 410 16.44 15.55 -0.50
N PHE A 411 16.67 15.01 0.70
CA PHE A 411 16.63 15.78 1.96
C PHE A 411 17.71 16.86 2.05
N LYS A 412 18.90 16.60 1.49
CA LYS A 412 19.99 17.59 1.41
C LYS A 412 19.65 18.80 0.52
N THR A 413 18.76 18.65 -0.46
CA THR A 413 18.31 19.80 -1.29
C THR A 413 17.39 20.75 -0.53
N GLY A 414 16.79 20.27 0.59
CA GLY A 414 15.99 21.07 1.49
C GLY A 414 14.71 20.35 1.94
N PHE A 415 14.28 20.70 3.15
CA PHE A 415 13.02 20.23 3.73
C PHE A 415 12.41 21.33 4.59
N LYS A 416 11.12 21.21 4.88
CA LYS A 416 10.40 22.14 5.77
C LYS A 416 9.56 21.36 6.75
N ILE A 417 9.66 21.67 8.04
CA ILE A 417 8.82 21.09 9.08
C ILE A 417 7.74 22.09 9.46
N ASN A 418 6.50 21.73 9.16
CA ASN A 418 5.29 22.47 9.46
C ASN A 418 4.54 21.81 10.62
N ASN A 419 3.63 22.57 11.24
CA ASN A 419 2.62 22.03 12.13
C ASN A 419 1.40 21.58 11.32
N GLY A 420 0.66 20.57 11.79
CA GLY A 420 -0.53 20.06 11.09
C GLY A 420 -1.65 21.08 10.90
N LYS A 421 -1.71 22.13 11.74
CA LYS A 421 -2.65 23.26 11.61
C LYS A 421 -2.26 24.27 10.53
N ASP A 422 -1.01 24.26 10.07
CA ASP A 422 -0.52 25.21 9.07
C ASP A 422 -1.16 24.95 7.70
N LYS A 423 -1.09 25.95 6.81
CA LYS A 423 -1.58 25.79 5.42
C LYS A 423 -0.80 24.69 4.71
N GLN A 424 -1.51 23.65 4.27
CA GLN A 424 -0.95 22.47 3.60
C GLN A 424 -1.61 22.23 2.24
N ASN A 425 -0.94 21.43 1.38
CA ASN A 425 -1.52 20.92 0.16
C ASN A 425 -2.74 20.03 0.46
N LYS A 426 -3.67 19.90 -0.51
CA LYS A 426 -4.91 19.11 -0.39
C LYS A 426 -4.64 17.65 -0.02
N SER A 427 -3.63 17.02 -0.63
CA SER A 427 -3.26 15.63 -0.34
C SER A 427 -2.73 15.48 1.09
N VAL A 428 -1.88 16.40 1.54
CA VAL A 428 -1.34 16.43 2.92
C VAL A 428 -2.48 16.66 3.93
N LYS A 429 -3.40 17.59 3.66
CA LYS A 429 -4.59 17.79 4.51
C LYS A 429 -5.43 16.52 4.65
N LYS A 430 -5.64 15.77 3.56
CA LYS A 430 -6.35 14.51 3.59
C LYS A 430 -5.63 13.47 4.46
N SER A 431 -4.30 13.38 4.37
CA SER A 431 -3.50 12.48 5.22
C SER A 431 -3.52 12.93 6.68
N ILE A 432 -3.43 14.24 6.98
CA ILE A 432 -3.58 14.75 8.35
C ILE A 432 -4.96 14.35 8.90
N SER A 433 -6.04 14.64 8.18
CA SER A 433 -7.40 14.25 8.62
C SER A 433 -7.48 12.76 8.93
N LYS A 434 -6.99 11.89 8.03
CA LYS A 434 -6.96 10.44 8.25
C LYS A 434 -6.12 10.03 9.47
N LEU A 435 -5.02 10.76 9.74
CA LEU A 435 -4.12 10.47 10.84
C LEU A 435 -4.74 10.78 12.21
N ILE A 436 -5.52 11.87 12.30
CA ILE A 436 -6.01 12.43 13.57
C ILE A 436 -7.52 12.27 13.79
N THR A 437 -8.25 11.61 12.89
CA THR A 437 -9.67 11.30 13.07
C THR A 437 -9.89 9.79 13.19
N THR A 438 -10.90 9.42 13.93
CA THR A 438 -11.37 8.04 14.00
C THR A 438 -12.21 7.73 12.75
N ASP A 439 -12.01 6.57 12.15
CA ASP A 439 -12.89 6.09 11.09
C ASP A 439 -14.12 5.41 11.70
N ASP A 440 -15.23 6.12 11.73
CA ASP A 440 -16.50 5.66 12.35
C ASP A 440 -17.06 4.38 11.69
N THR A 441 -16.73 4.10 10.42
CA THR A 441 -17.16 2.83 9.81
C THR A 441 -16.34 1.65 10.32
N THR A 442 -15.10 1.88 10.70
CA THR A 442 -14.22 0.86 11.29
C THR A 442 -14.40 0.71 12.78
N PHE A 443 -14.56 1.82 13.51
CA PHE A 443 -14.54 1.88 14.97
C PHE A 443 -15.87 2.31 15.59
N SER A 444 -17.01 2.12 14.91
CA SER A 444 -18.32 2.42 15.50
C SER A 444 -18.62 1.47 16.66
N ALA A 445 -19.04 2.02 17.77
CA ALA A 445 -19.47 1.29 18.97
C ALA A 445 -20.91 0.75 18.87
N ASN A 446 -21.59 0.88 17.71
CA ASN A 446 -23.01 0.56 17.53
C ASN A 446 -23.31 -0.91 17.25
#